data_92ca5620591005dc29c9c4d1e67e3486
#
_entry.id   92ca5620591005dc29c9c4d1e67e3486
#
_cell.length_a   1.000
_cell.length_b   1.000
_cell.length_c   1.000
_cell.angle_alpha   90.00
_cell.angle_beta   90.00
_cell.angle_gamma   90.00
#
_symmetry.space_group_name_H-M   'P 1'
#
loop_
_entity.id
_entity.type
_entity.pdbx_description
1 polymer ?
#
loop_
_entity_poly.entity_id
_entity_poly.type
_entity_poly.pdbx_seq_one_letter_code
_entity_poly.pdbx_strand_id
1 'polypeptide(L)'
;MKIKMPAHAAKVIQTLEQHGFEAYIVGGCVRDSILGRTPGDWDITTSASPQEVKEIFDHTVDTGIEHGTVTVLMNHEPYEVTTYRVDGKYEDHRRPNEVHFTKSLREDLLRRDFTINAMAYNDSEGIIDMYDGMTDLKNQTIRCVGEAKKRFDEDALRILRALRFQAQLGFQIEEKTEEAIKNQAKFLKDISAERIQVELEKLITSAHPEVLVNAYKLGVTKIIFPEFDIMMETPQNNPHHKYNVGIHTIEAMKQIKAEHIYRWTMLLHDVGKPTARVEGPDKDHFKMHPVIGEEMARKILRRLKFDNQTIKQVTTLVRWHDRRFASIEEVNKKTVRRWVSQLTSELFTRLMEVQKADISAQSDYQRDKKEQVLQETKKLFEEIIEEKNCLSIKELKINGKDLMDMGVPQGKEIGQILSWLLDQVLEDPQLNERETLTRMAEEKRDEK
;
A
#
# COMPACT_ATOMS: atom_id res chain seq x y z
N MET A 1 6.90 29.66 -17.90
CA MET A 1 7.58 28.86 -16.88
C MET A 1 8.47 27.85 -17.59
N LYS A 2 9.71 27.63 -17.14
CA LYS A 2 10.61 26.64 -17.74
C LYS A 2 10.63 25.37 -16.82
N ILE A 3 10.32 24.22 -17.40
CA ILE A 3 10.41 22.94 -16.68
C ILE A 3 11.82 22.39 -16.86
N LYS A 4 12.44 21.98 -15.77
CA LYS A 4 13.77 21.36 -15.79
C LYS A 4 13.60 19.85 -16.00
N MET A 5 13.58 19.42 -17.26
CA MET A 5 13.52 17.99 -17.58
C MET A 5 14.93 17.35 -17.60
N PRO A 6 15.04 16.02 -17.46
CA PRO A 6 16.30 15.29 -17.63
C PRO A 6 16.89 15.50 -19.03
N ALA A 7 18.21 15.54 -19.11
CA ALA A 7 18.91 15.75 -20.39
C ALA A 7 18.55 14.69 -21.45
N HIS A 8 18.33 13.46 -21.04
CA HIS A 8 17.95 12.38 -21.94
C HIS A 8 16.52 12.52 -22.46
N ALA A 9 15.55 12.94 -21.60
CA ALA A 9 14.20 13.25 -22.06
C ALA A 9 14.20 14.40 -23.08
N ALA A 10 14.94 15.48 -22.80
CA ALA A 10 15.12 16.58 -23.73
C ALA A 10 15.75 16.13 -25.05
N LYS A 11 16.73 15.20 -25.01
CA LYS A 11 17.35 14.64 -26.20
C LYS A 11 16.39 13.81 -27.04
N VAL A 12 15.52 13.00 -26.41
CA VAL A 12 14.48 12.24 -27.12
C VAL A 12 13.56 13.20 -27.88
N ILE A 13 13.05 14.25 -27.21
CA ILE A 13 12.19 15.27 -27.83
C ILE A 13 12.89 15.96 -29.00
N GLN A 14 14.11 16.48 -28.78
CA GLN A 14 14.88 17.16 -29.84
C GLN A 14 15.13 16.23 -31.03
N THR A 15 15.39 14.95 -30.82
CA THR A 15 15.62 14.01 -31.91
C THR A 15 14.34 13.81 -32.74
N LEU A 16 13.18 13.69 -32.13
CA LEU A 16 11.89 13.60 -32.81
C LEU A 16 11.59 14.89 -33.59
N GLU A 17 11.81 16.07 -33.00
CA GLU A 17 11.64 17.39 -33.66
C GLU A 17 12.55 17.55 -34.88
N GLN A 18 13.83 17.11 -34.80
CA GLN A 18 14.77 17.10 -35.90
C GLN A 18 14.34 16.25 -37.09
N HIS A 19 13.50 15.21 -36.84
CA HIS A 19 12.91 14.39 -37.89
C HIS A 19 11.53 14.90 -38.36
N GLY A 20 11.11 16.10 -37.89
CA GLY A 20 9.88 16.77 -38.34
C GLY A 20 8.61 16.32 -37.58
N PHE A 21 8.77 15.71 -36.43
CA PHE A 21 7.64 15.32 -35.59
C PHE A 21 7.47 16.25 -34.39
N GLU A 22 6.23 16.47 -33.95
CA GLU A 22 5.96 17.10 -32.67
C GLU A 22 6.30 16.13 -31.54
N ALA A 23 6.88 16.63 -30.45
CA ALA A 23 7.16 15.83 -29.25
C ALA A 23 7.15 16.69 -27.98
N TYR A 24 6.54 16.16 -26.91
CA TYR A 24 6.38 16.84 -25.63
C TYR A 24 6.47 15.85 -24.48
N ILE A 25 6.99 16.29 -23.32
CA ILE A 25 6.66 15.61 -22.07
C ILE A 25 5.20 15.90 -21.72
N VAL A 26 4.50 14.96 -21.05
CA VAL A 26 3.06 15.05 -20.86
C VAL A 26 2.60 14.40 -19.55
N GLY A 27 1.51 14.90 -19.00
CA GLY A 27 0.84 14.21 -17.90
C GLY A 27 1.45 14.49 -16.52
N GLY A 28 1.74 13.43 -15.78
CA GLY A 28 2.20 13.50 -14.39
C GLY A 28 3.47 14.32 -14.19
N CYS A 29 4.45 14.16 -15.08
CA CYS A 29 5.72 14.89 -14.99
C CYS A 29 5.55 16.40 -15.18
N VAL A 30 4.67 16.85 -16.06
CA VAL A 30 4.36 18.26 -16.25
C VAL A 30 3.71 18.84 -15.00
N ARG A 31 2.65 18.18 -14.50
CA ARG A 31 1.95 18.55 -13.26
C ARG A 31 2.89 18.65 -12.08
N ASP A 32 3.68 17.61 -11.83
CA ASP A 32 4.56 17.54 -10.65
C ASP A 32 5.68 18.57 -10.74
N SER A 33 6.23 18.83 -11.94
CA SER A 33 7.21 19.91 -12.16
C SER A 33 6.62 21.29 -11.87
N ILE A 34 5.37 21.54 -12.26
CA ILE A 34 4.69 22.82 -11.98
C ILE A 34 4.46 22.98 -10.46
N LEU A 35 4.13 21.90 -9.76
CA LEU A 35 3.94 21.87 -8.31
C LEU A 35 5.27 21.89 -7.52
N GLY A 36 6.43 21.92 -8.19
CA GLY A 36 7.74 21.86 -7.52
C GLY A 36 8.07 20.49 -6.92
N ARG A 37 7.39 19.42 -7.37
CA ARG A 37 7.65 18.04 -7.00
C ARG A 37 8.62 17.40 -7.99
N THR A 38 9.39 16.42 -7.54
CA THR A 38 10.23 15.62 -8.44
C THR A 38 9.38 14.55 -9.10
N PRO A 39 9.23 14.55 -10.46
CA PRO A 39 8.54 13.49 -11.17
C PRO A 39 9.22 12.12 -10.97
N GLY A 40 8.43 11.06 -10.88
CA GLY A 40 8.94 9.69 -10.81
C GLY A 40 9.29 9.12 -12.18
N ASP A 41 8.55 9.51 -13.20
CA ASP A 41 8.67 9.09 -14.60
C ASP A 41 8.50 10.30 -15.53
N TRP A 42 8.93 10.15 -16.78
CA TRP A 42 8.88 11.20 -17.80
C TRP A 42 8.28 10.66 -19.09
N ASP A 43 6.95 10.71 -19.17
CA ASP A 43 6.19 10.28 -20.34
C ASP A 43 6.35 11.30 -21.47
N ILE A 44 6.59 10.79 -22.68
CA ILE A 44 6.71 11.60 -23.89
C ILE A 44 5.55 11.23 -24.82
N THR A 45 4.92 12.23 -25.42
CA THR A 45 3.92 12.05 -26.47
C THR A 45 4.38 12.69 -27.76
N THR A 46 4.07 12.09 -28.92
CA THR A 46 4.59 12.52 -30.23
C THR A 46 3.58 12.30 -31.35
N SER A 47 3.75 13.09 -32.43
CA SER A 47 3.04 12.86 -33.70
C SER A 47 3.66 11.73 -34.55
N ALA A 48 4.85 11.21 -34.18
CA ALA A 48 5.46 10.07 -34.86
C ALA A 48 4.67 8.79 -34.55
N SER A 49 4.48 7.92 -35.54
CA SER A 49 3.95 6.58 -35.34
C SER A 49 4.94 5.68 -34.59
N PRO A 50 4.50 4.58 -34.00
CA PRO A 50 5.41 3.65 -33.31
C PRO A 50 6.53 3.14 -34.19
N GLN A 51 6.27 2.91 -35.48
CA GLN A 51 7.26 2.47 -36.45
C GLN A 51 8.30 3.57 -36.72
N GLU A 52 7.86 4.82 -36.93
CA GLU A 52 8.76 5.96 -37.13
C GLU A 52 9.64 6.18 -35.89
N VAL A 53 9.13 6.03 -34.67
CA VAL A 53 9.94 6.09 -33.43
C VAL A 53 11.03 5.00 -33.45
N LYS A 54 10.70 3.78 -33.83
CA LYS A 54 11.67 2.67 -33.92
C LYS A 54 12.74 2.87 -35.00
N GLU A 55 12.41 3.56 -36.09
CA GLU A 55 13.36 3.91 -37.16
C GLU A 55 14.33 5.04 -36.76
N ILE A 56 13.90 5.93 -35.87
CA ILE A 56 14.70 7.08 -35.40
C ILE A 56 15.66 6.68 -34.28
N PHE A 57 15.31 5.74 -33.42
CA PHE A 57 16.12 5.37 -32.25
C PHE A 57 16.69 3.96 -32.35
N ASP A 58 18.00 3.83 -32.16
CA ASP A 58 18.73 2.55 -32.27
C ASP A 58 18.33 1.51 -31.21
N HIS A 59 17.88 1.97 -30.03
CA HIS A 59 17.56 1.10 -28.90
C HIS A 59 16.11 1.35 -28.43
N THR A 60 15.21 0.49 -28.85
CA THR A 60 13.79 0.54 -28.47
C THR A 60 13.28 -0.82 -27.96
N VAL A 61 12.24 -0.79 -27.11
CA VAL A 61 11.53 -1.97 -26.63
C VAL A 61 10.04 -1.80 -26.87
N ASP A 62 9.40 -2.83 -27.42
CA ASP A 62 7.96 -2.85 -27.69
C ASP A 62 7.17 -3.12 -26.40
N THR A 63 6.92 -2.09 -25.61
CA THR A 63 6.20 -2.20 -24.33
C THR A 63 4.67 -2.08 -24.45
N GLY A 64 4.18 -1.58 -25.57
CA GLY A 64 2.74 -1.37 -25.79
C GLY A 64 2.42 -0.90 -27.20
N ILE A 65 3.05 -1.49 -28.22
CA ILE A 65 2.96 -1.05 -29.63
C ILE A 65 1.51 -1.03 -30.15
N GLU A 66 0.67 -1.98 -29.70
CA GLU A 66 -0.77 -2.03 -30.03
C GLU A 66 -1.54 -0.81 -29.50
N HIS A 67 -0.99 -0.14 -28.48
CA HIS A 67 -1.52 1.07 -27.87
C HIS A 67 -0.72 2.33 -28.25
N GLY A 68 0.23 2.20 -29.17
CA GLY A 68 1.03 3.33 -29.65
C GLY A 68 2.23 3.67 -28.79
N THR A 69 2.62 2.85 -27.81
CA THR A 69 3.74 3.13 -26.92
C THR A 69 4.96 2.29 -27.25
N VAL A 70 6.10 2.97 -27.39
CA VAL A 70 7.44 2.37 -27.55
C VAL A 70 8.34 2.94 -26.47
N THR A 71 9.10 2.09 -25.78
CA THR A 71 10.10 2.53 -24.82
C THR A 71 11.42 2.77 -25.54
N VAL A 72 11.92 4.01 -25.50
CA VAL A 72 13.24 4.40 -26.00
C VAL A 72 14.24 4.31 -24.85
N LEU A 73 15.36 3.60 -25.08
CA LEU A 73 16.45 3.46 -24.11
C LEU A 73 17.55 4.49 -24.40
N MET A 74 17.74 5.45 -23.48
CA MET A 74 18.81 6.44 -23.54
C MET A 74 19.80 6.19 -22.41
N ASN A 75 20.99 5.69 -22.73
CA ASN A 75 22.02 5.30 -21.74
C ASN A 75 21.45 4.36 -20.63
N HIS A 76 20.69 3.35 -21.02
CA HIS A 76 20.02 2.39 -20.14
C HIS A 76 18.83 2.97 -19.33
N GLU A 77 18.49 4.24 -19.49
CA GLU A 77 17.27 4.83 -18.89
C GLU A 77 16.09 4.69 -19.86
N PRO A 78 14.95 4.13 -19.40
CA PRO A 78 13.77 3.97 -20.24
C PRO A 78 12.92 5.25 -20.29
N TYR A 79 12.47 5.62 -21.48
CA TYR A 79 11.50 6.71 -21.71
C TYR A 79 10.34 6.17 -22.53
N GLU A 80 9.14 6.23 -21.99
CA GLU A 80 7.94 5.85 -22.72
C GLU A 80 7.55 6.94 -23.72
N VAL A 81 7.56 6.58 -25.01
CA VAL A 81 7.17 7.47 -26.12
C VAL A 81 5.87 6.94 -26.69
N THR A 82 4.80 7.72 -26.56
CA THR A 82 3.45 7.34 -27.00
C THR A 82 3.03 8.21 -28.18
N THR A 83 2.63 7.59 -29.28
CA THR A 83 2.03 8.25 -30.44
C THR A 83 0.68 8.88 -30.06
N TYR A 84 0.41 10.10 -30.55
CA TYR A 84 -0.90 10.73 -30.38
C TYR A 84 -2.01 9.79 -30.86
N ARG A 85 -3.05 9.65 -30.07
CA ARG A 85 -4.13 8.73 -30.39
C ARG A 85 -5.50 9.23 -29.94
N VAL A 86 -6.50 8.71 -30.59
CA VAL A 86 -7.89 8.79 -30.19
C VAL A 86 -8.34 7.37 -29.82
N ASP A 87 -8.92 7.22 -28.68
CA ASP A 87 -9.45 5.94 -28.24
C ASP A 87 -10.81 5.70 -28.94
N GLY A 88 -11.00 4.51 -29.49
CA GLY A 88 -12.26 4.08 -30.11
C GLY A 88 -13.37 3.84 -29.07
N LYS A 89 -14.38 3.08 -29.44
CA LYS A 89 -15.49 2.74 -28.53
C LYS A 89 -14.99 1.80 -27.42
N TYR A 90 -15.47 2.06 -26.21
CA TYR A 90 -15.24 1.20 -25.04
C TYR A 90 -16.48 0.32 -24.83
N GLU A 91 -16.31 -1.00 -24.71
CA GLU A 91 -17.43 -1.93 -24.50
C GLU A 91 -17.57 -2.34 -23.04
N ASP A 92 -16.45 -2.48 -22.30
CA ASP A 92 -16.42 -3.05 -20.94
C ASP A 92 -15.92 -2.06 -19.89
N HIS A 93 -16.09 -0.76 -20.04
CA HIS A 93 -15.59 0.29 -19.13
C HIS A 93 -14.09 0.17 -18.81
N ARG A 94 -13.28 -0.41 -19.73
CA ARG A 94 -11.88 -0.73 -19.46
C ARG A 94 -10.89 -0.38 -20.58
N ARG A 95 -11.15 -0.83 -21.80
CA ARG A 95 -10.23 -0.67 -22.95
C ARG A 95 -11.00 -0.26 -24.19
N PRO A 96 -10.45 0.63 -25.02
CA PRO A 96 -11.01 0.87 -26.33
C PRO A 96 -10.81 -0.39 -27.18
N ASN A 97 -11.81 -0.73 -27.98
CA ASN A 97 -11.73 -1.85 -28.95
C ASN A 97 -10.67 -1.60 -30.01
N GLU A 98 -10.48 -0.33 -30.36
CA GLU A 98 -9.53 0.12 -31.38
C GLU A 98 -8.87 1.43 -30.92
N VAL A 99 -7.63 1.60 -31.34
CA VAL A 99 -6.86 2.83 -31.15
C VAL A 99 -6.56 3.41 -32.52
N HIS A 100 -6.93 4.67 -32.74
CA HIS A 100 -6.64 5.37 -33.97
C HIS A 100 -5.55 6.43 -33.72
N PHE A 101 -4.44 6.34 -34.45
CA PHE A 101 -3.39 7.36 -34.36
C PHE A 101 -3.86 8.65 -35.01
N THR A 102 -3.50 9.77 -34.42
CA THR A 102 -3.80 11.11 -34.90
C THR A 102 -2.52 11.95 -34.97
N LYS A 103 -2.57 13.06 -35.71
CA LYS A 103 -1.51 14.07 -35.69
C LYS A 103 -1.85 15.25 -34.77
N SER A 104 -2.95 15.18 -34.04
CA SER A 104 -3.47 16.27 -33.21
C SER A 104 -3.12 16.04 -31.73
N LEU A 105 -2.22 16.82 -31.17
CA LEU A 105 -1.94 16.88 -29.73
C LEU A 105 -3.24 17.13 -28.93
N ARG A 106 -4.13 17.99 -29.46
CA ARG A 106 -5.40 18.32 -28.79
C ARG A 106 -6.26 17.08 -28.55
N GLU A 107 -6.34 16.18 -29.53
CA GLU A 107 -7.11 14.94 -29.41
C GLU A 107 -6.46 13.96 -28.44
N ASP A 108 -5.11 13.86 -28.41
CA ASP A 108 -4.40 13.05 -27.44
C ASP A 108 -4.61 13.54 -26.00
N LEU A 109 -4.59 14.84 -25.80
CA LEU A 109 -4.86 15.45 -24.48
C LEU A 109 -6.32 15.28 -24.06
N LEU A 110 -7.29 15.32 -25.01
CA LEU A 110 -8.72 15.17 -24.73
C LEU A 110 -9.10 13.82 -24.14
N ARG A 111 -8.43 12.73 -24.53
CA ARG A 111 -8.73 11.38 -24.02
C ARG A 111 -8.20 11.12 -22.60
N ARG A 112 -7.39 12.04 -22.05
CA ARG A 112 -6.80 11.87 -20.71
C ARG A 112 -7.86 11.99 -19.62
N ASP A 113 -7.49 11.57 -18.42
CA ASP A 113 -8.40 11.49 -17.28
C ASP A 113 -8.78 12.86 -16.72
N PHE A 114 -7.77 13.65 -16.30
CA PHE A 114 -7.99 14.92 -15.60
C PHE A 114 -7.22 16.05 -16.25
N THR A 115 -7.75 17.26 -16.15
CA THR A 115 -7.16 18.48 -16.71
C THR A 115 -5.72 18.69 -16.26
N ILE A 116 -5.45 18.45 -14.99
CA ILE A 116 -4.11 18.56 -14.38
C ILE A 116 -3.08 17.57 -14.96
N ASN A 117 -3.52 16.53 -15.67
CA ASN A 117 -2.70 15.55 -16.39
C ASN A 117 -2.79 15.71 -17.93
N ALA A 118 -3.55 16.70 -18.42
CA ALA A 118 -3.77 16.96 -19.83
C ALA A 118 -3.01 18.20 -20.30
N MET A 119 -1.81 18.39 -19.78
CA MET A 119 -0.85 19.43 -20.17
C MET A 119 0.38 18.80 -20.78
N ALA A 120 0.96 19.48 -21.78
CA ALA A 120 2.16 19.06 -22.45
C ALA A 120 3.24 20.17 -22.34
N TYR A 121 4.51 19.82 -22.49
CA TYR A 121 5.60 20.78 -22.44
C TYR A 121 6.78 20.33 -23.32
N ASN A 122 7.37 21.26 -24.03
CA ASN A 122 8.74 21.17 -24.55
C ASN A 122 9.47 22.51 -24.37
N ASP A 123 10.77 22.54 -24.64
CA ASP A 123 11.59 23.77 -24.44
C ASP A 123 11.32 24.84 -25.50
N SER A 124 10.80 24.48 -26.68
CA SER A 124 10.56 25.41 -27.80
C SER A 124 9.24 26.16 -27.63
N GLU A 125 8.18 25.51 -27.18
CA GLU A 125 6.83 26.08 -27.07
C GLU A 125 6.41 26.43 -25.66
N GLY A 126 7.08 25.82 -24.65
CA GLY A 126 6.70 25.95 -23.26
C GLY A 126 5.52 25.05 -22.88
N ILE A 127 4.71 25.47 -21.91
CA ILE A 127 3.54 24.72 -21.44
C ILE A 127 2.38 24.91 -22.41
N ILE A 128 1.84 23.78 -22.90
CA ILE A 128 0.62 23.72 -23.69
C ILE A 128 -0.50 23.22 -22.80
N ASP A 129 -1.49 24.06 -22.56
CA ASP A 129 -2.66 23.78 -21.72
C ASP A 129 -3.94 24.13 -22.51
N MET A 130 -4.58 23.10 -23.03
CA MET A 130 -5.79 23.23 -23.86
C MET A 130 -7.09 22.99 -23.07
N TYR A 131 -6.98 22.57 -21.81
CA TYR A 131 -8.11 22.12 -21.00
C TYR A 131 -8.12 22.71 -19.59
N ASP A 132 -7.50 23.88 -19.40
CA ASP A 132 -7.47 24.64 -18.14
C ASP A 132 -6.77 23.93 -16.97
N GLY A 133 -5.81 23.04 -17.25
CA GLY A 133 -5.06 22.31 -16.23
C GLY A 133 -4.25 23.22 -15.30
N MET A 134 -3.67 24.32 -15.80
CA MET A 134 -2.98 25.34 -14.99
C MET A 134 -3.91 26.02 -14.01
N THR A 135 -5.13 26.35 -14.43
CA THR A 135 -6.16 26.95 -13.59
C THR A 135 -6.57 25.98 -12.49
N ASP A 136 -6.81 24.70 -12.83
CA ASP A 136 -7.18 23.66 -11.88
C ASP A 136 -6.05 23.35 -10.91
N LEU A 137 -4.79 23.35 -11.33
CA LEU A 137 -3.63 23.24 -10.42
C LEU A 137 -3.59 24.39 -9.41
N LYS A 138 -3.77 25.63 -9.90
CA LYS A 138 -3.79 26.83 -9.04
C LYS A 138 -4.94 26.77 -8.02
N ASN A 139 -6.11 26.27 -8.44
CA ASN A 139 -7.29 26.15 -7.60
C ASN A 139 -7.31 24.85 -6.78
N GLN A 140 -6.27 24.01 -6.88
CA GLN A 140 -6.19 22.71 -6.22
C GLN A 140 -7.41 21.81 -6.50
N THR A 141 -7.78 21.73 -7.77
CA THR A 141 -9.01 21.06 -8.23
C THR A 141 -8.69 19.86 -9.11
N ILE A 142 -9.36 18.74 -8.90
CA ILE A 142 -9.34 17.55 -9.77
C ILE A 142 -10.62 17.57 -10.60
N ARG A 143 -10.48 17.83 -11.89
CA ARG A 143 -11.55 17.90 -12.86
C ARG A 143 -11.28 16.96 -14.03
N CYS A 144 -12.28 16.21 -14.48
CA CYS A 144 -12.17 15.42 -15.71
C CYS A 144 -11.96 16.32 -16.94
N VAL A 145 -11.19 15.81 -17.91
CA VAL A 145 -11.11 16.46 -19.23
C VAL A 145 -12.45 16.28 -19.96
N GLY A 146 -13.09 17.37 -20.29
CA GLY A 146 -14.41 17.33 -20.94
C GLY A 146 -15.53 16.86 -20.01
N GLU A 147 -16.33 15.89 -20.43
CA GLU A 147 -17.50 15.41 -19.68
C GLU A 147 -17.11 14.24 -18.76
N ALA A 148 -17.22 14.41 -17.44
CA ALA A 148 -16.83 13.41 -16.45
C ALA A 148 -17.56 12.07 -16.63
N LYS A 149 -18.85 12.11 -16.90
CA LYS A 149 -19.66 10.92 -17.18
C LYS A 149 -19.04 10.09 -18.31
N LYS A 150 -18.70 10.74 -19.43
CA LYS A 150 -18.08 10.07 -20.57
C LYS A 150 -16.72 9.46 -20.20
N ARG A 151 -15.89 10.19 -19.44
CA ARG A 151 -14.56 9.70 -19.02
C ARG A 151 -14.65 8.45 -18.14
N PHE A 152 -15.65 8.36 -17.27
CA PHE A 152 -15.86 7.19 -16.41
C PHE A 152 -16.58 6.04 -17.12
N ASP A 153 -17.41 6.31 -18.11
CA ASP A 153 -17.99 5.29 -19.00
C ASP A 153 -16.90 4.61 -19.86
N GLU A 154 -15.84 5.34 -20.25
CA GLU A 154 -14.69 4.81 -20.97
C GLU A 154 -13.83 3.89 -20.09
N ASP A 155 -13.36 4.39 -18.95
CA ASP A 155 -12.57 3.60 -17.98
C ASP A 155 -12.99 3.95 -16.55
N ALA A 156 -13.77 3.07 -15.93
CA ALA A 156 -14.24 3.26 -14.57
C ALA A 156 -13.09 3.33 -13.53
N LEU A 157 -11.87 2.83 -13.84
CA LEU A 157 -10.72 3.00 -12.95
C LEU A 157 -10.38 4.47 -12.71
N ARG A 158 -10.74 5.37 -13.63
CA ARG A 158 -10.55 6.82 -13.47
C ARG A 158 -11.25 7.35 -12.20
N ILE A 159 -12.31 6.68 -11.74
CA ILE A 159 -12.96 6.97 -10.44
C ILE A 159 -11.95 6.80 -9.28
N LEU A 160 -11.26 5.67 -9.23
CA LEU A 160 -10.24 5.42 -8.20
C LEU A 160 -9.03 6.34 -8.37
N ARG A 161 -8.68 6.66 -9.61
CA ARG A 161 -7.60 7.61 -9.90
C ARG A 161 -7.93 9.03 -9.39
N ALA A 162 -9.20 9.49 -9.51
CA ALA A 162 -9.63 10.78 -8.94
C ALA A 162 -9.41 10.81 -7.41
N LEU A 163 -9.88 9.79 -6.71
CA LEU A 163 -9.70 9.65 -5.26
C LEU A 163 -8.22 9.52 -4.86
N ARG A 164 -7.43 8.78 -5.65
CA ARG A 164 -5.99 8.69 -5.44
C ARG A 164 -5.31 10.05 -5.60
N PHE A 165 -5.62 10.81 -6.64
CA PHE A 165 -5.05 12.16 -6.82
C PHE A 165 -5.50 13.11 -5.71
N GLN A 166 -6.76 13.02 -5.26
CA GLN A 166 -7.22 13.72 -4.07
C GLN A 166 -6.32 13.39 -2.87
N ALA A 167 -6.03 12.11 -2.63
CA ALA A 167 -5.22 11.66 -1.52
C ALA A 167 -3.73 12.03 -1.66
N GLN A 168 -3.19 12.04 -2.87
CA GLN A 168 -1.77 12.36 -3.12
C GLN A 168 -1.47 13.85 -3.16
N LEU A 169 -2.42 14.66 -3.64
CA LEU A 169 -2.23 16.09 -3.86
C LEU A 169 -2.88 16.96 -2.77
N GLY A 170 -3.86 16.42 -2.02
CA GLY A 170 -4.67 17.19 -1.08
C GLY A 170 -5.69 18.09 -1.77
N PHE A 171 -5.99 17.86 -3.06
CA PHE A 171 -6.89 18.68 -3.87
C PHE A 171 -8.35 18.28 -3.65
N GLN A 172 -9.28 19.18 -4.03
CA GLN A 172 -10.70 18.87 -4.04
C GLN A 172 -11.14 18.33 -5.40
N ILE A 173 -12.09 17.40 -5.40
CA ILE A 173 -12.71 16.95 -6.66
C ILE A 173 -13.80 17.98 -7.03
N GLU A 174 -13.83 18.36 -8.30
CA GLU A 174 -14.82 19.27 -8.85
C GLU A 174 -16.22 18.66 -8.75
N GLU A 175 -17.24 19.47 -8.41
CA GLU A 175 -18.60 19.02 -8.09
C GLU A 175 -19.22 18.10 -9.15
N LYS A 176 -19.13 18.45 -10.45
CA LYS A 176 -19.67 17.60 -11.54
C LYS A 176 -18.90 16.30 -11.69
N THR A 177 -17.60 16.33 -11.45
CA THR A 177 -16.75 15.13 -11.44
C THR A 177 -17.13 14.23 -10.25
N GLU A 178 -17.37 14.80 -9.07
CA GLU A 178 -17.82 14.08 -7.88
C GLU A 178 -19.22 13.46 -8.05
N GLU A 179 -20.15 14.20 -8.64
CA GLU A 179 -21.47 13.68 -8.98
C GLU A 179 -21.40 12.50 -9.96
N ALA A 180 -20.54 12.60 -10.96
CA ALA A 180 -20.31 11.51 -11.90
C ALA A 180 -19.71 10.27 -11.21
N ILE A 181 -18.76 10.45 -10.28
CA ILE A 181 -18.21 9.35 -9.45
C ILE A 181 -19.35 8.62 -8.73
N LYS A 182 -20.20 9.37 -8.00
CA LYS A 182 -21.32 8.79 -7.25
C LYS A 182 -22.27 7.99 -8.12
N ASN A 183 -22.59 8.50 -9.31
CA ASN A 183 -23.52 7.85 -10.23
C ASN A 183 -22.92 6.61 -10.91
N GLN A 184 -21.60 6.55 -11.08
CA GLN A 184 -20.91 5.53 -11.88
C GLN A 184 -20.01 4.60 -11.06
N ALA A 185 -19.93 4.75 -9.75
CA ALA A 185 -19.16 3.87 -8.86
C ALA A 185 -19.45 2.38 -9.09
N LYS A 186 -20.68 2.04 -9.44
CA LYS A 186 -21.13 0.66 -9.76
C LYS A 186 -20.32 -0.03 -10.88
N PHE A 187 -19.72 0.73 -11.80
CA PHE A 187 -18.93 0.16 -12.89
C PHE A 187 -17.54 -0.31 -12.44
N LEU A 188 -17.12 0.03 -11.22
CA LEU A 188 -15.89 -0.52 -10.65
C LEU A 188 -15.92 -2.04 -10.47
N LYS A 189 -17.11 -2.67 -10.46
CA LYS A 189 -17.25 -4.12 -10.48
C LYS A 189 -16.63 -4.78 -11.72
N ASP A 190 -16.52 -4.04 -12.83
CA ASP A 190 -16.02 -4.52 -14.12
C ASP A 190 -14.48 -4.35 -14.22
N ILE A 191 -13.86 -3.70 -13.22
CA ILE A 191 -12.42 -3.50 -13.14
C ILE A 191 -11.74 -4.67 -12.40
N SER A 192 -10.59 -5.12 -12.93
CA SER A 192 -9.86 -6.23 -12.33
C SER A 192 -9.33 -5.86 -10.93
N ALA A 193 -9.26 -6.87 -10.05
CA ALA A 193 -8.82 -6.71 -8.67
C ALA A 193 -7.39 -6.15 -8.56
N GLU A 194 -6.50 -6.51 -9.49
CA GLU A 194 -5.12 -6.02 -9.54
C GLU A 194 -5.06 -4.52 -9.81
N ARG A 195 -5.90 -4.01 -10.74
CA ARG A 195 -5.97 -2.57 -11.02
C ARG A 195 -6.55 -1.79 -9.83
N ILE A 196 -7.59 -2.34 -9.18
CA ILE A 196 -8.17 -1.77 -7.97
C ILE A 196 -7.12 -1.74 -6.85
N GLN A 197 -6.39 -2.84 -6.63
CA GLN A 197 -5.33 -2.94 -5.63
C GLN A 197 -4.31 -1.81 -5.78
N VAL A 198 -3.78 -1.61 -7.00
CA VAL A 198 -2.74 -0.60 -7.27
C VAL A 198 -3.24 0.81 -6.94
N GLU A 199 -4.46 1.16 -7.33
CA GLU A 199 -5.00 2.50 -7.04
C GLU A 199 -5.32 2.69 -5.56
N LEU A 200 -5.92 1.67 -4.92
CA LEU A 200 -6.25 1.71 -3.49
C LEU A 200 -4.97 1.79 -2.63
N GLU A 201 -3.93 1.04 -2.98
CA GLU A 201 -2.65 1.11 -2.29
C GLU A 201 -2.02 2.50 -2.39
N LYS A 202 -1.97 3.08 -3.60
CA LYS A 202 -1.46 4.43 -3.80
C LYS A 202 -2.29 5.49 -3.06
N LEU A 203 -3.59 5.25 -2.86
CA LEU A 203 -4.45 6.10 -2.06
C LEU A 203 -4.07 6.02 -0.57
N ILE A 204 -4.07 4.81 0.00
CA ILE A 204 -3.84 4.64 1.44
C ILE A 204 -2.39 4.91 1.87
N THR A 205 -1.42 4.77 0.96
CA THR A 205 0.00 5.12 1.21
C THR A 205 0.33 6.59 0.91
N SER A 206 -0.68 7.40 0.60
CA SER A 206 -0.52 8.84 0.38
C SER A 206 -0.50 9.65 1.69
N ALA A 207 -0.34 10.98 1.54
CA ALA A 207 -0.37 11.91 2.66
C ALA A 207 -1.78 12.06 3.28
N HIS A 208 -2.84 11.79 2.50
CA HIS A 208 -4.24 12.01 2.89
C HIS A 208 -5.07 10.71 2.81
N PRO A 209 -4.78 9.67 3.64
CA PRO A 209 -5.53 8.42 3.63
C PRO A 209 -7.00 8.59 4.03
N GLU A 210 -7.36 9.71 4.70
CA GLU A 210 -8.73 10.08 5.05
C GLU A 210 -9.66 10.26 3.83
N VAL A 211 -9.13 10.37 2.63
CA VAL A 211 -9.91 10.37 1.39
C VAL A 211 -10.72 9.07 1.23
N LEU A 212 -10.33 7.99 1.91
CA LEU A 212 -11.15 6.77 1.96
C LEU A 212 -12.54 7.01 2.56
N VAL A 213 -12.68 8.00 3.46
CA VAL A 213 -14.01 8.43 3.97
C VAL A 213 -14.83 9.10 2.86
N ASN A 214 -14.19 9.86 1.98
CA ASN A 214 -14.88 10.41 0.80
C ASN A 214 -15.30 9.30 -0.17
N ALA A 215 -14.44 8.32 -0.41
CA ALA A 215 -14.76 7.12 -1.19
C ALA A 215 -16.01 6.38 -0.63
N TYR A 216 -16.13 6.27 0.71
CA TYR A 216 -17.30 5.73 1.37
C TYR A 216 -18.56 6.56 1.09
N LYS A 217 -18.50 7.89 1.27
CA LYS A 217 -19.64 8.78 1.01
C LYS A 217 -20.13 8.73 -0.44
N LEU A 218 -19.22 8.49 -1.37
CA LEU A 218 -19.52 8.37 -2.80
C LEU A 218 -19.95 6.95 -3.23
N GLY A 219 -20.01 6.00 -2.29
CA GLY A 219 -20.41 4.61 -2.55
C GLY A 219 -19.36 3.78 -3.28
N VAL A 220 -18.14 4.27 -3.40
CA VAL A 220 -17.01 3.58 -4.06
C VAL A 220 -16.56 2.39 -3.23
N THR A 221 -16.38 2.56 -1.92
CA THR A 221 -15.94 1.48 -1.02
C THR A 221 -16.91 0.31 -1.00
N LYS A 222 -18.19 0.56 -1.13
CA LYS A 222 -19.23 -0.49 -1.23
C LYS A 222 -18.94 -1.51 -2.32
N ILE A 223 -18.27 -1.10 -3.39
CA ILE A 223 -17.93 -1.96 -4.54
C ILE A 223 -16.56 -2.62 -4.36
N ILE A 224 -15.55 -1.86 -3.95
CA ILE A 224 -14.15 -2.35 -3.93
C ILE A 224 -13.73 -2.92 -2.58
N PHE A 225 -14.31 -2.42 -1.48
CA PHE A 225 -13.96 -2.79 -0.12
C PHE A 225 -15.17 -2.66 0.83
N PRO A 226 -16.24 -3.48 0.65
CA PRO A 226 -17.49 -3.36 1.40
C PRO A 226 -17.34 -3.56 2.91
N GLU A 227 -16.29 -4.23 3.34
CA GLU A 227 -15.97 -4.39 4.77
C GLU A 227 -15.71 -3.04 5.43
N PHE A 228 -15.16 -2.06 4.71
CA PHE A 228 -14.97 -0.70 5.24
C PHE A 228 -16.29 0.02 5.51
N ASP A 229 -17.30 -0.19 4.68
CA ASP A 229 -18.64 0.38 4.89
C ASP A 229 -19.22 -0.14 6.23
N ILE A 230 -19.09 -1.44 6.49
CA ILE A 230 -19.53 -2.04 7.76
C ILE A 230 -18.74 -1.47 8.95
N MET A 231 -17.43 -1.25 8.79
CA MET A 231 -16.62 -0.60 9.82
C MET A 231 -17.08 0.85 10.09
N MET A 232 -17.45 1.61 9.06
CA MET A 232 -17.98 2.98 9.19
C MET A 232 -19.32 3.03 9.91
N GLU A 233 -20.12 1.98 9.81
CA GLU A 233 -21.43 1.86 10.45
C GLU A 233 -21.37 1.24 11.85
N THR A 234 -20.21 0.71 12.28
CA THR A 234 -20.04 0.03 13.58
C THR A 234 -19.60 1.01 14.67
N PRO A 235 -20.49 1.35 15.65
CA PRO A 235 -20.10 2.17 16.80
C PRO A 235 -19.18 1.41 17.74
N GLN A 236 -18.46 2.15 18.58
CA GLN A 236 -17.64 1.61 19.67
C GLN A 236 -18.05 2.31 20.98
N ASN A 237 -19.12 1.83 21.62
CA ASN A 237 -19.60 2.33 22.91
C ASN A 237 -18.69 1.83 24.04
N ASN A 238 -17.48 2.38 24.10
CA ASN A 238 -16.44 1.96 25.05
C ASN A 238 -15.57 3.17 25.41
N PRO A 239 -15.21 3.41 26.68
CA PRO A 239 -14.41 4.54 27.12
C PRO A 239 -13.07 4.71 26.39
N HIS A 240 -12.51 3.62 25.88
CA HIS A 240 -11.23 3.64 25.14
C HIS A 240 -11.35 4.18 23.71
N HIS A 241 -12.56 4.35 23.18
CA HIS A 241 -12.77 4.78 21.80
C HIS A 241 -13.70 6.01 21.73
N LYS A 242 -13.35 6.96 20.89
CA LYS A 242 -14.14 8.18 20.62
C LYS A 242 -14.76 8.19 19.22
N TYR A 243 -14.44 7.22 18.41
CA TYR A 243 -14.89 7.10 17.02
C TYR A 243 -15.56 5.75 16.77
N ASN A 244 -16.35 5.63 15.69
CA ASN A 244 -16.72 4.33 15.13
C ASN A 244 -15.47 3.57 14.62
N VAL A 245 -15.62 2.29 14.27
CA VAL A 245 -14.48 1.46 13.85
C VAL A 245 -13.78 2.03 12.61
N GLY A 246 -14.55 2.50 11.61
CA GLY A 246 -13.99 3.03 10.37
C GLY A 246 -13.21 4.33 10.58
N ILE A 247 -13.76 5.31 11.29
CA ILE A 247 -13.05 6.58 11.57
C ILE A 247 -11.84 6.34 12.47
N HIS A 248 -11.93 5.46 13.48
CA HIS A 248 -10.77 5.07 14.28
C HIS A 248 -9.65 4.51 13.40
N THR A 249 -9.98 3.63 12.46
CA THR A 249 -9.03 3.06 11.49
C THR A 249 -8.33 4.14 10.66
N ILE A 250 -9.07 5.14 10.17
CA ILE A 250 -8.50 6.27 9.43
C ILE A 250 -7.57 7.10 10.31
N GLU A 251 -7.99 7.44 11.53
CA GLU A 251 -7.15 8.22 12.45
C GLU A 251 -5.86 7.47 12.82
N ALA A 252 -5.93 6.16 13.02
CA ALA A 252 -4.75 5.33 13.24
C ALA A 252 -3.82 5.28 11.99
N MET A 253 -4.39 5.17 10.79
CA MET A 253 -3.61 5.24 9.54
C MET A 253 -2.85 6.56 9.38
N LYS A 254 -3.36 7.68 9.85
CA LYS A 254 -2.67 8.97 9.81
C LYS A 254 -1.45 9.04 10.73
N GLN A 255 -1.39 8.18 11.75
CA GLN A 255 -0.31 8.14 12.75
C GLN A 255 0.82 7.16 12.42
N ILE A 256 0.69 6.38 11.34
CA ILE A 256 1.70 5.39 10.95
C ILE A 256 2.38 5.78 9.64
N LYS A 257 3.60 5.28 9.43
CA LYS A 257 4.35 5.51 8.19
C LYS A 257 3.53 5.12 6.95
N ALA A 258 3.66 5.92 5.89
CA ALA A 258 3.01 5.70 4.61
C ALA A 258 3.70 4.59 3.79
N GLU A 259 3.90 3.44 4.39
CA GLU A 259 4.53 2.27 3.80
C GLU A 259 3.50 1.13 3.62
N HIS A 260 3.68 0.33 2.59
CA HIS A 260 2.81 -0.76 2.17
C HIS A 260 2.28 -1.62 3.35
N ILE A 261 3.16 -2.33 4.07
CA ILE A 261 2.75 -3.24 5.15
C ILE A 261 2.05 -2.50 6.29
N TYR A 262 2.54 -1.31 6.68
CA TYR A 262 1.94 -0.54 7.76
C TYR A 262 0.53 -0.06 7.43
N ARG A 263 0.32 0.51 6.23
CA ARG A 263 -0.98 1.07 5.83
C ARG A 263 -2.02 -0.01 5.65
N TRP A 264 -1.67 -1.15 5.04
CA TRP A 264 -2.60 -2.29 4.94
C TRP A 264 -2.89 -2.91 6.29
N THR A 265 -1.90 -3.03 7.17
CA THR A 265 -2.14 -3.51 8.54
C THR A 265 -3.11 -2.59 9.27
N MET A 266 -2.88 -1.26 9.23
CA MET A 266 -3.78 -0.33 9.91
C MET A 266 -5.18 -0.29 9.29
N LEU A 267 -5.31 -0.41 7.97
CA LEU A 267 -6.63 -0.49 7.32
C LEU A 267 -7.43 -1.71 7.78
N LEU A 268 -6.74 -2.81 8.08
CA LEU A 268 -7.37 -4.10 8.37
C LEU A 268 -7.31 -4.51 9.85
N HIS A 269 -6.61 -3.77 10.75
CA HIS A 269 -6.39 -4.21 12.14
C HIS A 269 -7.69 -4.48 12.89
N ASP A 270 -8.69 -3.66 12.69
CA ASP A 270 -9.99 -3.70 13.34
C ASP A 270 -11.13 -4.24 12.46
N VAL A 271 -10.83 -4.79 11.28
CA VAL A 271 -11.84 -5.33 10.35
C VAL A 271 -12.71 -6.44 10.94
N GLY A 272 -12.22 -7.12 11.97
CA GLY A 272 -12.96 -8.16 12.71
C GLY A 272 -13.93 -7.62 13.77
N LYS A 273 -13.84 -6.34 14.17
CA LYS A 273 -14.67 -5.74 15.22
C LYS A 273 -16.16 -5.79 14.93
N PRO A 274 -16.64 -5.45 13.72
CA PRO A 274 -18.07 -5.54 13.42
C PRO A 274 -18.66 -6.91 13.68
N THR A 275 -17.96 -7.99 13.28
CA THR A 275 -18.38 -9.36 13.47
C THR A 275 -18.27 -9.82 14.93
N ALA A 276 -17.29 -9.31 15.67
CA ALA A 276 -17.02 -9.65 17.06
C ALA A 276 -17.84 -8.84 18.06
N ARG A 277 -18.58 -7.84 17.61
CA ARG A 277 -19.31 -6.92 18.49
C ARG A 277 -20.41 -7.65 19.27
N VAL A 278 -20.37 -7.49 20.59
CA VAL A 278 -21.43 -7.87 21.51
C VAL A 278 -21.80 -6.64 22.31
N GLU A 279 -23.04 -6.20 22.19
CA GLU A 279 -23.57 -5.08 22.96
C GLU A 279 -23.71 -5.48 24.43
N GLY A 280 -23.14 -4.68 25.31
CA GLY A 280 -23.26 -4.85 26.76
C GLY A 280 -24.05 -3.72 27.39
N PRO A 281 -24.51 -3.87 28.65
CA PRO A 281 -25.30 -2.84 29.33
C PRO A 281 -24.54 -1.52 29.52
N ASP A 282 -23.23 -1.59 29.76
CA ASP A 282 -22.39 -0.42 30.03
C ASP A 282 -21.44 -0.08 28.86
N LYS A 283 -21.04 -1.10 28.08
CA LYS A 283 -20.09 -0.95 26.98
C LYS A 283 -20.16 -2.11 26.00
N ASP A 284 -19.73 -1.84 24.75
CA ASP A 284 -19.53 -2.88 23.74
C ASP A 284 -18.26 -3.70 24.03
N HIS A 285 -18.32 -4.96 23.66
CA HIS A 285 -17.21 -5.90 23.72
C HIS A 285 -16.88 -6.43 22.31
N PHE A 286 -15.59 -6.62 22.04
CA PHE A 286 -15.08 -7.08 20.75
C PHE A 286 -14.12 -8.26 20.92
N LYS A 287 -14.50 -9.23 21.76
CA LYS A 287 -13.65 -10.39 22.04
C LYS A 287 -13.34 -11.15 20.76
N MET A 288 -12.10 -11.63 20.64
CA MET A 288 -11.63 -12.41 19.49
C MET A 288 -11.56 -11.64 18.16
N HIS A 289 -11.79 -10.29 18.13
CA HIS A 289 -11.70 -9.52 16.89
C HIS A 289 -10.36 -9.67 16.17
N PRO A 290 -9.18 -9.84 16.81
CA PRO A 290 -7.94 -10.04 16.08
C PRO A 290 -7.88 -11.39 15.35
N VAL A 291 -8.54 -12.44 15.90
CA VAL A 291 -8.63 -13.77 15.26
C VAL A 291 -9.52 -13.72 14.03
N ILE A 292 -10.71 -13.14 14.21
CA ILE A 292 -11.69 -12.93 13.14
C ILE A 292 -11.08 -12.01 12.08
N GLY A 293 -10.42 -10.94 12.52
CA GLY A 293 -9.73 -9.96 11.66
C GLY A 293 -8.62 -10.58 10.81
N GLU A 294 -7.81 -11.48 11.37
CA GLU A 294 -6.80 -12.23 10.59
C GLU A 294 -7.42 -12.99 9.42
N GLU A 295 -8.51 -13.72 9.67
CA GLU A 295 -9.22 -14.48 8.64
C GLU A 295 -9.85 -13.57 7.58
N MET A 296 -10.50 -12.48 8.01
CA MET A 296 -11.10 -11.50 7.11
C MET A 296 -10.03 -10.80 6.28
N ALA A 297 -8.96 -10.32 6.89
CA ALA A 297 -7.83 -9.69 6.21
C ALA A 297 -7.22 -10.63 5.14
N ARG A 298 -7.04 -11.91 5.46
CA ARG A 298 -6.57 -12.92 4.51
C ARG A 298 -7.47 -13.05 3.29
N LYS A 299 -8.79 -13.07 3.48
CA LYS A 299 -9.78 -13.14 2.40
C LYS A 299 -9.76 -11.88 1.54
N ILE A 300 -9.71 -10.69 2.17
CA ILE A 300 -9.66 -9.39 1.50
C ILE A 300 -8.40 -9.27 0.62
N LEU A 301 -7.22 -9.54 1.19
CA LEU A 301 -5.96 -9.44 0.47
C LEU A 301 -5.85 -10.43 -0.68
N ARG A 302 -6.39 -11.66 -0.52
CA ARG A 302 -6.49 -12.63 -1.62
C ARG A 302 -7.44 -12.17 -2.73
N ARG A 303 -8.59 -11.61 -2.36
CA ARG A 303 -9.54 -11.01 -3.31
C ARG A 303 -8.89 -9.89 -4.12
N LEU A 304 -8.07 -9.08 -3.47
CA LEU A 304 -7.30 -7.99 -4.09
C LEU A 304 -5.99 -8.47 -4.75
N LYS A 305 -5.72 -9.79 -4.81
CA LYS A 305 -4.58 -10.38 -5.53
C LYS A 305 -3.20 -10.00 -4.99
N PHE A 306 -3.07 -9.81 -3.68
CA PHE A 306 -1.77 -9.64 -3.04
C PHE A 306 -0.93 -10.92 -3.08
N ASP A 307 0.39 -10.75 -3.03
CA ASP A 307 1.33 -11.85 -2.89
C ASP A 307 1.27 -12.49 -1.48
N ASN A 308 1.75 -13.74 -1.40
CA ASN A 308 1.67 -14.52 -0.16
C ASN A 308 2.52 -13.94 0.98
N GLN A 309 3.62 -13.24 0.68
CA GLN A 309 4.48 -12.64 1.70
C GLN A 309 3.77 -11.45 2.35
N THR A 310 3.19 -10.56 1.56
CA THR A 310 2.37 -9.45 2.03
C THR A 310 1.18 -9.96 2.85
N ILE A 311 0.45 -10.95 2.34
CA ILE A 311 -0.68 -11.56 3.07
C ILE A 311 -0.22 -12.08 4.44
N LYS A 312 0.89 -12.83 4.49
CA LYS A 312 1.41 -13.38 5.74
C LYS A 312 1.78 -12.27 6.74
N GLN A 313 2.51 -11.26 6.31
CA GLN A 313 2.96 -10.17 7.20
C GLN A 313 1.77 -9.39 7.75
N VAL A 314 0.87 -8.93 6.89
CA VAL A 314 -0.29 -8.12 7.29
C VAL A 314 -1.22 -8.91 8.21
N THR A 315 -1.57 -10.16 7.86
CA THR A 315 -2.47 -10.97 8.69
C THR A 315 -1.86 -11.33 10.03
N THR A 316 -0.54 -11.56 10.10
CA THR A 316 0.15 -11.76 11.37
C THR A 316 0.08 -10.50 12.24
N LEU A 317 0.33 -9.32 11.68
CA LEU A 317 0.25 -8.05 12.43
C LEU A 317 -1.20 -7.76 12.88
N VAL A 318 -2.19 -8.02 12.03
CA VAL A 318 -3.62 -7.93 12.41
C VAL A 318 -3.94 -8.88 13.57
N ARG A 319 -3.44 -10.11 13.55
CA ARG A 319 -3.63 -11.06 14.64
C ARG A 319 -3.03 -10.59 15.96
N TRP A 320 -1.91 -9.87 15.90
CA TRP A 320 -1.12 -9.50 17.07
C TRP A 320 -1.33 -8.07 17.54
N HIS A 321 -2.03 -7.20 16.81
CA HIS A 321 -2.10 -5.76 17.09
C HIS A 321 -2.61 -5.42 18.49
N ASP A 322 -3.54 -6.20 19.03
CA ASP A 322 -4.13 -5.99 20.37
C ASP A 322 -3.42 -6.77 21.49
N ARG A 323 -2.34 -7.50 21.17
CA ARG A 323 -1.60 -8.28 22.17
C ARG A 323 -0.60 -7.42 22.91
N ARG A 324 -0.98 -6.96 24.09
CA ARG A 324 -0.23 -6.05 24.97
C ARG A 324 -0.25 -6.57 26.41
N PHE A 325 0.69 -6.13 27.24
CA PHE A 325 0.56 -6.29 28.68
C PHE A 325 -0.57 -5.41 29.21
N ALA A 326 -1.26 -5.87 30.25
CA ALA A 326 -2.37 -5.13 30.84
C ALA A 326 -1.89 -3.96 31.71
N SER A 327 -0.71 -4.09 32.35
CA SER A 327 -0.11 -3.04 33.17
C SER A 327 1.41 -3.10 33.07
N ILE A 328 2.07 -2.03 33.56
CA ILE A 328 3.53 -1.91 33.52
C ILE A 328 4.21 -2.95 34.43
N GLU A 329 3.55 -3.36 35.50
CA GLU A 329 4.06 -4.35 36.44
C GLU A 329 4.14 -5.75 35.83
N GLU A 330 3.35 -6.01 34.81
CA GLU A 330 3.36 -7.28 34.08
C GLU A 330 4.44 -7.36 33.01
N VAL A 331 5.03 -6.22 32.60
CA VAL A 331 6.03 -6.17 31.54
C VAL A 331 7.30 -6.90 31.97
N ASN A 332 7.70 -7.92 31.18
CA ASN A 332 8.87 -8.73 31.50
C ASN A 332 9.59 -9.26 30.25
N LYS A 333 10.91 -9.42 30.33
CA LYS A 333 11.78 -9.90 29.23
C LYS A 333 11.38 -11.28 28.71
N LYS A 334 10.99 -12.20 29.58
CA LYS A 334 10.61 -13.56 29.21
C LYS A 334 9.44 -13.58 28.21
N THR A 335 8.37 -12.85 28.50
CA THR A 335 7.21 -12.75 27.61
C THR A 335 7.58 -12.04 26.31
N VAL A 336 8.39 -10.97 26.36
CA VAL A 336 8.86 -10.27 25.17
C VAL A 336 9.70 -11.21 24.28
N ARG A 337 10.68 -11.96 24.85
CA ARG A 337 11.43 -12.98 24.08
C ARG A 337 10.54 -13.97 23.35
N ARG A 338 9.52 -14.51 24.06
CA ARG A 338 8.54 -15.43 23.45
C ARG A 338 7.76 -14.80 22.30
N TRP A 339 7.33 -13.55 22.45
CA TRP A 339 6.62 -12.84 21.38
C TRP A 339 7.54 -12.60 20.18
N VAL A 340 8.77 -12.18 20.39
CA VAL A 340 9.75 -11.96 19.31
C VAL A 340 10.09 -13.27 18.62
N SER A 341 10.26 -14.38 19.36
CA SER A 341 10.48 -15.71 18.78
C SER A 341 9.35 -16.17 17.87
N GLN A 342 8.09 -15.84 18.22
CA GLN A 342 6.91 -16.20 17.40
C GLN A 342 6.75 -15.31 16.16
N LEU A 343 7.16 -14.04 16.24
CA LEU A 343 6.96 -13.04 15.19
C LEU A 343 8.16 -12.84 14.28
N THR A 344 9.36 -12.95 14.76
CA THR A 344 10.62 -12.39 14.29
C THR A 344 10.85 -10.95 14.78
N SER A 345 12.11 -10.55 14.90
CA SER A 345 12.48 -9.18 15.36
C SER A 345 11.93 -8.10 14.42
N GLU A 346 11.92 -8.35 13.10
CA GLU A 346 11.37 -7.41 12.12
C GLU A 346 9.87 -7.18 12.31
N LEU A 347 9.08 -8.25 12.40
CA LEU A 347 7.63 -8.12 12.59
C LEU A 347 7.28 -7.56 13.96
N PHE A 348 8.08 -7.86 14.99
CA PHE A 348 7.87 -7.28 16.32
C PHE A 348 8.11 -5.76 16.32
N THR A 349 9.16 -5.29 15.63
CA THR A 349 9.38 -3.86 15.41
C THR A 349 8.19 -3.20 14.73
N ARG A 350 7.66 -3.84 13.68
CA ARG A 350 6.45 -3.35 12.98
C ARG A 350 5.23 -3.33 13.91
N LEU A 351 5.07 -4.36 14.74
CA LEU A 351 3.98 -4.45 15.71
C LEU A 351 4.00 -3.29 16.71
N MET A 352 5.17 -2.89 17.22
CA MET A 352 5.28 -1.75 18.14
C MET A 352 4.79 -0.45 17.49
N GLU A 353 5.12 -0.21 16.22
CA GLU A 353 4.63 0.96 15.48
C GLU A 353 3.10 0.89 15.22
N VAL A 354 2.58 -0.29 14.91
CA VAL A 354 1.13 -0.52 14.75
C VAL A 354 0.39 -0.23 16.05
N GLN A 355 0.87 -0.77 17.18
CA GLN A 355 0.25 -0.54 18.50
C GLN A 355 0.32 0.93 18.92
N LYS A 356 1.42 1.62 18.62
CA LYS A 356 1.55 3.05 18.88
C LYS A 356 0.51 3.87 18.10
N ALA A 357 0.34 3.59 16.82
CA ALA A 357 -0.62 4.26 15.97
C ALA A 357 -2.06 4.01 16.42
N ASP A 358 -2.41 2.76 16.77
CA ASP A 358 -3.71 2.39 17.33
C ASP A 358 -4.01 3.16 18.63
N ILE A 359 -3.07 3.17 19.60
CA ILE A 359 -3.21 3.88 20.87
C ILE A 359 -3.43 5.38 20.63
N SER A 360 -2.67 5.98 19.70
CA SER A 360 -2.77 7.41 19.38
C SER A 360 -4.13 7.81 18.83
N ALA A 361 -4.84 6.90 18.16
CA ALA A 361 -6.18 7.12 17.61
C ALA A 361 -7.33 6.85 18.63
N GLN A 362 -7.01 6.25 19.77
CA GLN A 362 -7.99 5.99 20.83
C GLN A 362 -8.37 7.28 21.57
N SER A 363 -9.29 7.17 22.53
CA SER A 363 -9.63 8.26 23.46
C SER A 363 -8.47 8.52 24.43
N ASP A 364 -8.55 9.61 25.20
CA ASP A 364 -7.53 9.93 26.21
C ASP A 364 -7.63 9.03 27.46
N TYR A 365 -8.70 8.23 27.54
CA TYR A 365 -8.91 7.32 28.67
C TYR A 365 -7.77 6.29 28.77
N GLN A 366 -7.00 6.39 29.84
CA GLN A 366 -5.82 5.54 30.13
C GLN A 366 -4.73 5.54 29.02
N ARG A 367 -4.68 6.54 28.15
CA ARG A 367 -3.69 6.61 27.06
C ARG A 367 -2.27 6.59 27.60
N ASP A 368 -1.96 7.45 28.58
CA ASP A 368 -0.60 7.54 29.16
C ASP A 368 -0.13 6.19 29.71
N LYS A 369 -1.02 5.44 30.37
CA LYS A 369 -0.67 4.11 30.89
C LYS A 369 -0.35 3.13 29.75
N LYS A 370 -1.13 3.14 28.68
CA LYS A 370 -0.88 2.28 27.51
C LYS A 370 0.42 2.63 26.81
N GLU A 371 0.73 3.92 26.68
CA GLU A 371 1.98 4.41 26.11
C GLU A 371 3.18 4.01 26.96
N GLN A 372 3.09 4.12 28.29
CA GLN A 372 4.14 3.67 29.22
C GLN A 372 4.42 2.17 29.09
N VAL A 373 3.36 1.34 29.03
CA VAL A 373 3.48 -0.11 28.81
C VAL A 373 4.16 -0.41 27.49
N LEU A 374 3.78 0.30 26.42
CA LEU A 374 4.38 0.12 25.10
C LEU A 374 5.86 0.54 25.08
N GLN A 375 6.20 1.66 25.72
CA GLN A 375 7.58 2.14 25.81
C GLN A 375 8.47 1.16 26.58
N GLU A 376 8.00 0.65 27.72
CA GLU A 376 8.78 -0.32 28.50
C GLU A 376 8.92 -1.65 27.73
N THR A 377 7.88 -2.10 27.04
CA THR A 377 7.95 -3.27 26.18
C THR A 377 9.00 -3.11 25.07
N LYS A 378 9.03 -1.92 24.43
CA LYS A 378 10.01 -1.58 23.40
C LYS A 378 11.44 -1.55 23.95
N LYS A 379 11.64 -0.95 25.12
CA LYS A 379 12.93 -0.90 25.79
C LYS A 379 13.46 -2.32 26.09
N LEU A 380 12.62 -3.19 26.66
CA LEU A 380 13.01 -4.58 26.90
C LEU A 380 13.33 -5.34 25.61
N PHE A 381 12.60 -5.07 24.53
CA PHE A 381 12.92 -5.64 23.22
C PHE A 381 14.30 -5.18 22.71
N GLU A 382 14.63 -3.88 22.82
CA GLU A 382 15.93 -3.33 22.43
C GLU A 382 17.07 -3.97 23.25
N GLU A 383 16.88 -4.13 24.57
CA GLU A 383 17.82 -4.83 25.43
C GLU A 383 18.02 -6.31 25.01
N ILE A 384 16.95 -7.03 24.69
CA ILE A 384 17.00 -8.43 24.23
C ILE A 384 17.81 -8.56 22.94
N ILE A 385 17.67 -7.60 22.01
CA ILE A 385 18.44 -7.58 20.77
C ILE A 385 19.91 -7.25 21.01
N GLU A 386 20.21 -6.27 21.88
CA GLU A 386 21.58 -5.89 22.26
C GLU A 386 22.32 -7.03 22.97
N GLU A 387 21.63 -7.75 23.85
CA GLU A 387 22.14 -8.93 24.56
C GLU A 387 22.35 -10.13 23.64
N LYS A 388 21.94 -10.06 22.35
CA LYS A 388 21.98 -11.16 21.38
C LYS A 388 21.35 -12.44 21.91
N ASN A 389 20.22 -12.31 22.60
CA ASN A 389 19.47 -13.46 23.11
C ASN A 389 19.11 -14.40 21.98
N CYS A 390 19.14 -15.70 22.25
CA CYS A 390 18.65 -16.73 21.33
C CYS A 390 17.12 -16.65 21.22
N LEU A 391 16.62 -16.36 20.03
CA LEU A 391 15.21 -16.15 19.75
C LEU A 391 14.64 -17.15 18.75
N SER A 392 15.48 -18.03 18.19
CA SER A 392 15.07 -19.03 17.20
C SER A 392 15.86 -20.33 17.34
N ILE A 393 15.27 -21.43 16.85
CA ILE A 393 15.94 -22.75 16.83
C ILE A 393 17.30 -22.69 16.11
N LYS A 394 17.45 -21.80 15.11
CA LYS A 394 18.72 -21.66 14.37
C LYS A 394 19.83 -21.04 15.20
N GLU A 395 19.50 -20.34 16.28
CA GLU A 395 20.45 -19.67 17.17
C GLU A 395 20.82 -20.53 18.40
N LEU A 396 20.19 -21.69 18.58
CA LEU A 396 20.61 -22.65 19.58
C LEU A 396 22.04 -23.13 19.32
N LYS A 397 22.83 -23.36 20.38
CA LYS A 397 24.21 -23.86 20.32
C LYS A 397 24.32 -25.32 19.92
N ILE A 398 23.19 -26.03 19.82
CA ILE A 398 23.09 -27.39 19.23
C ILE A 398 22.01 -27.38 18.13
N ASN A 399 22.10 -28.34 17.24
CA ASN A 399 21.22 -28.45 16.08
C ASN A 399 20.76 -29.91 15.88
N GLY A 400 19.97 -30.17 14.81
CA GLY A 400 19.42 -31.48 14.55
C GLY A 400 20.48 -32.57 14.30
N LYS A 401 21.67 -32.22 13.82
CA LYS A 401 22.76 -33.18 13.64
C LYS A 401 23.35 -33.62 14.99
N ASP A 402 23.53 -32.67 15.90
CA ASP A 402 24.00 -32.98 17.25
C ASP A 402 23.03 -33.96 17.94
N LEU A 403 21.71 -33.78 17.77
CA LEU A 403 20.70 -34.69 18.33
C LEU A 403 20.76 -36.09 17.68
N MET A 404 21.00 -36.18 16.36
CA MET A 404 21.19 -37.47 15.68
C MET A 404 22.44 -38.21 16.16
N ASP A 405 23.55 -37.47 16.37
CA ASP A 405 24.79 -38.03 16.92
C ASP A 405 24.61 -38.56 18.34
N MET A 406 23.63 -38.02 19.08
CA MET A 406 23.19 -38.49 20.40
C MET A 406 22.19 -39.65 20.33
N GLY A 407 21.86 -40.14 19.14
CA GLY A 407 20.97 -41.30 18.92
C GLY A 407 19.47 -40.95 18.80
N VAL A 408 19.09 -39.67 18.67
CA VAL A 408 17.70 -39.29 18.38
C VAL A 408 17.35 -39.64 16.94
N PRO A 409 16.29 -40.41 16.67
CA PRO A 409 15.92 -40.80 15.30
C PRO A 409 15.58 -39.59 14.43
N GLN A 410 16.00 -39.64 13.16
CA GLN A 410 15.66 -38.61 12.21
C GLN A 410 14.13 -38.50 12.04
N GLY A 411 13.54 -37.30 12.24
CA GLY A 411 12.12 -37.08 12.07
C GLY A 411 11.54 -35.98 12.97
N LYS A 412 10.26 -36.13 13.31
CA LYS A 412 9.53 -35.13 14.11
C LYS A 412 10.10 -34.93 15.51
N GLU A 413 10.73 -35.94 16.07
CA GLU A 413 11.29 -35.91 17.43
C GLU A 413 12.41 -34.87 17.57
N ILE A 414 13.31 -34.77 16.58
CA ILE A 414 14.35 -33.74 16.53
C ILE A 414 13.71 -32.34 16.67
N GLY A 415 12.67 -32.06 15.87
CA GLY A 415 11.98 -30.76 15.91
C GLY A 415 11.30 -30.50 17.26
N GLN A 416 10.75 -31.52 17.91
CA GLN A 416 10.13 -31.41 19.23
C GLN A 416 11.16 -31.09 20.31
N ILE A 417 12.31 -31.77 20.33
CA ILE A 417 13.39 -31.52 21.29
C ILE A 417 13.96 -30.12 21.08
N LEU A 418 14.27 -29.70 19.83
CA LEU A 418 14.79 -28.36 19.56
C LEU A 418 13.78 -27.27 19.95
N SER A 419 12.48 -27.47 19.71
CA SER A 419 11.45 -26.52 20.13
C SER A 419 11.35 -26.43 21.66
N TRP A 420 11.43 -27.55 22.36
CA TRP A 420 11.43 -27.58 23.82
C TRP A 420 12.69 -26.91 24.40
N LEU A 421 13.87 -27.15 23.83
CA LEU A 421 15.10 -26.47 24.23
C LEU A 421 15.02 -24.97 24.02
N LEU A 422 14.46 -24.52 22.89
CA LEU A 422 14.22 -23.11 22.65
C LEU A 422 13.29 -22.51 23.72
N ASP A 423 12.22 -23.20 24.08
CA ASP A 423 11.31 -22.74 25.13
C ASP A 423 12.05 -22.56 26.48
N GLN A 424 12.99 -23.45 26.83
CA GLN A 424 13.80 -23.31 28.03
C GLN A 424 14.76 -22.11 27.93
N VAL A 425 15.42 -21.92 26.78
CA VAL A 425 16.33 -20.79 26.54
C VAL A 425 15.57 -19.46 26.51
N LEU A 426 14.34 -19.40 26.02
CA LEU A 426 13.50 -18.19 26.10
C LEU A 426 13.12 -17.84 27.54
N GLU A 427 13.05 -18.83 28.45
CA GLU A 427 12.91 -18.61 29.88
C GLU A 427 14.21 -18.04 30.49
N ASP A 428 15.31 -18.75 30.28
CA ASP A 428 16.63 -18.41 30.78
C ASP A 428 17.69 -18.46 29.64
N PRO A 429 18.10 -17.31 29.11
CA PRO A 429 19.09 -17.24 28.02
C PRO A 429 20.45 -17.85 28.35
N GLN A 430 20.82 -17.98 29.64
CA GLN A 430 22.09 -18.56 30.05
C GLN A 430 22.18 -20.05 29.77
N LEU A 431 21.02 -20.71 29.54
CA LEU A 431 20.95 -22.12 29.15
C LEU A 431 21.45 -22.38 27.72
N ASN A 432 21.63 -21.34 26.90
CA ASN A 432 22.07 -21.49 25.50
C ASN A 432 23.60 -21.75 25.42
N GLU A 433 24.05 -22.75 26.14
CA GLU A 433 25.43 -23.28 26.09
C GLU A 433 25.43 -24.74 25.65
N ARG A 434 26.42 -25.12 24.80
CA ARG A 434 26.42 -26.40 24.13
C ARG A 434 26.33 -27.57 25.11
N GLU A 435 27.14 -27.56 26.19
CA GLU A 435 27.17 -28.62 27.19
C GLU A 435 25.84 -28.72 27.94
N THR A 436 25.26 -27.57 28.31
CA THR A 436 23.97 -27.51 29.00
C THR A 436 22.85 -28.05 28.13
N LEU A 437 22.77 -27.59 26.88
CA LEU A 437 21.73 -28.04 25.94
C LEU A 437 21.85 -29.53 25.60
N THR A 438 23.10 -30.05 25.47
CA THR A 438 23.34 -31.46 25.22
C THR A 438 22.80 -32.30 26.38
N ARG A 439 23.15 -31.98 27.63
CA ARG A 439 22.62 -32.69 28.82
C ARG A 439 21.09 -32.63 28.88
N MET A 440 20.51 -31.47 28.69
CA MET A 440 19.04 -31.29 28.71
C MET A 440 18.36 -32.11 27.61
N ALA A 441 18.99 -32.21 26.42
CA ALA A 441 18.46 -33.03 25.33
C ALA A 441 18.53 -34.53 25.63
N GLU A 442 19.60 -35.01 26.29
CA GLU A 442 19.75 -36.41 26.76
C GLU A 442 18.68 -36.74 27.80
N GLU A 443 18.51 -35.90 28.82
CA GLU A 443 17.47 -36.03 29.82
C GLU A 443 16.06 -36.14 29.17
N LYS A 444 15.80 -35.23 28.19
CA LYS A 444 14.49 -35.20 27.51
C LYS A 444 14.23 -36.38 26.61
N ARG A 445 15.29 -36.97 26.01
CA ARG A 445 15.20 -38.21 25.23
C ARG A 445 14.86 -39.37 26.16
N ASP A 446 15.50 -39.46 27.34
CA ASP A 446 15.41 -40.61 28.27
C ASP A 446 14.11 -40.59 29.13
N GLU A 447 13.36 -39.45 29.13
CA GLU A 447 12.02 -39.35 29.75
C GLU A 447 10.92 -40.13 29.00
N LYS A 448 11.22 -40.68 27.80
CA LYS A 448 10.27 -41.47 26.96
C LYS A 448 10.53 -42.97 27.09
#